data_419a3cd24c0d757b3cefc5de53794511
#
_entry.id   419a3cd24c0d757b3cefc5de53794511
#
_cell.length_a   1.000
_cell.length_b   1.000
_cell.length_c   1.000
_cell.angle_alpha   90.00
_cell.angle_beta   90.00
_cell.angle_gamma   90.00
#
_symmetry.space_group_name_H-M   'P 1'
#
loop_
_entity.id
_entity.type
_entity.pdbx_description
1 polymer ?
#
loop_
_entity_poly.entity_id
_entity_poly.type
_entity_poly.pdbx_seq_one_letter_code
_entity_poly.pdbx_strand_id
1 'polypeptide(L)'
;MSFLTLGHRGVMGVEPENTLRSFVRAEASGMDAIELDLHLSKDGALAVMHDTDVDRTTDGTGPIAAKTLAELRELDAGQGERIPVFEEVLEAVSSPLQAEIKDVAAARALADVIRERELVGRVEVSSFHDEAVTEIARLVPGVRTVLIASRWGADVVDRAKAAGAATLALNIRRLTLEVVEQAHAESLKVIGWVVNTQDQLRLARALNLDGATTDFPEIRRTGRFTA
;
A
#
# COMPACT_ATOMS: atom_id res chain seq x y z
N MET A 1 4.03 11.69 -17.80
CA MET A 1 4.65 11.11 -16.58
C MET A 1 4.87 9.63 -16.82
N SER A 2 5.84 8.98 -16.17
CA SER A 2 6.04 7.53 -16.28
C SER A 2 4.96 6.81 -15.47
N PHE A 3 4.41 5.71 -16.02
CA PHE A 3 3.48 4.84 -15.33
C PHE A 3 4.20 4.10 -14.19
N LEU A 4 3.71 4.24 -12.96
CA LEU A 4 4.33 3.64 -11.76
C LEU A 4 3.82 2.22 -11.54
N THR A 5 4.70 1.34 -11.06
CA THR A 5 4.37 -0.03 -10.63
C THR A 5 4.69 -0.21 -9.16
N LEU A 6 3.67 -0.55 -8.37
CA LEU A 6 3.79 -0.81 -6.95
C LEU A 6 3.68 -2.32 -6.70
N GLY A 7 4.62 -2.86 -5.93
CA GLY A 7 4.56 -4.25 -5.49
C GLY A 7 3.59 -4.40 -4.31
N HIS A 8 2.49 -5.16 -4.50
CA HIS A 8 1.42 -5.37 -3.52
C HIS A 8 1.89 -6.29 -2.39
N ARG A 9 1.93 -5.80 -1.17
CA ARG A 9 2.47 -6.51 0.01
C ARG A 9 3.87 -7.09 -0.26
N GLY A 10 4.70 -6.28 -0.94
CA GLY A 10 5.89 -6.74 -1.62
C GLY A 10 5.58 -7.26 -3.02
N VAL A 11 5.68 -8.55 -3.24
CA VAL A 11 5.29 -9.27 -4.48
C VAL A 11 4.57 -10.56 -4.08
N MET A 12 3.39 -10.43 -3.48
CA MET A 12 2.65 -11.52 -2.84
C MET A 12 2.26 -12.68 -3.76
N GLY A 13 2.35 -12.49 -5.06
CA GLY A 13 2.10 -13.56 -6.04
C GLY A 13 3.26 -14.55 -6.16
N VAL A 14 4.44 -14.23 -5.60
CA VAL A 14 5.66 -15.08 -5.70
C VAL A 14 6.38 -15.30 -4.37
N GLU A 15 6.14 -14.46 -3.38
CA GLU A 15 6.72 -14.57 -2.02
C GLU A 15 5.61 -14.42 -0.96
N PRO A 16 5.82 -14.88 0.30
CA PRO A 16 4.85 -14.66 1.37
C PRO A 16 4.57 -13.18 1.57
N GLU A 17 3.28 -12.79 1.54
CA GLU A 17 2.84 -11.40 1.64
C GLU A 17 3.32 -10.72 2.93
N ASN A 18 3.63 -9.41 2.85
CA ASN A 18 3.99 -8.59 4.01
C ASN A 18 5.19 -9.11 4.81
N THR A 19 6.14 -9.80 4.16
CA THR A 19 7.39 -10.26 4.76
C THR A 19 8.61 -9.48 4.23
N LEU A 20 9.71 -9.47 4.99
CA LEU A 20 10.94 -8.83 4.53
C LEU A 20 11.43 -9.44 3.21
N ARG A 21 11.30 -10.76 3.06
CA ARG A 21 11.63 -11.48 1.83
C ARG A 21 10.84 -10.96 0.63
N SER A 22 9.53 -10.73 0.79
CA SER A 22 8.68 -10.19 -0.27
C SER A 22 9.09 -8.77 -0.67
N PHE A 23 9.42 -7.92 0.31
CA PHE A 23 9.85 -6.54 0.07
C PHE A 23 11.21 -6.45 -0.62
N VAL A 24 12.19 -7.21 -0.17
CA VAL A 24 13.51 -7.31 -0.81
C VAL A 24 13.39 -7.84 -2.24
N ARG A 25 12.50 -8.82 -2.46
CA ARG A 25 12.21 -9.34 -3.80
C ARG A 25 11.55 -8.30 -4.70
N ALA A 26 10.61 -7.50 -4.18
CA ALA A 26 9.99 -6.40 -4.92
C ALA A 26 11.03 -5.35 -5.36
N GLU A 27 11.88 -4.89 -4.45
CA GLU A 27 12.97 -3.96 -4.75
C GLU A 27 13.94 -4.52 -5.79
N ALA A 28 14.41 -5.75 -5.60
CA ALA A 28 15.32 -6.43 -6.55
C ALA A 28 14.70 -6.63 -7.94
N SER A 29 13.36 -6.73 -8.02
CA SER A 29 12.63 -6.80 -9.29
C SER A 29 12.44 -5.42 -9.93
N GLY A 30 12.84 -4.35 -9.25
CA GLY A 30 12.80 -2.97 -9.73
C GLY A 30 11.41 -2.36 -9.69
N MET A 31 10.53 -2.74 -8.75
CA MET A 31 9.28 -2.02 -8.50
C MET A 31 9.56 -0.56 -8.18
N ASP A 32 8.71 0.36 -8.66
CA ASP A 32 8.90 1.80 -8.45
C ASP A 32 8.58 2.21 -7.01
N ALA A 33 7.71 1.45 -6.34
CA ALA A 33 7.40 1.54 -4.91
C ALA A 33 6.93 0.17 -4.38
N ILE A 34 6.88 0.01 -3.07
CA ILE A 34 6.42 -1.20 -2.40
C ILE A 34 5.26 -0.81 -1.50
N GLU A 35 4.15 -1.51 -1.65
CA GLU A 35 2.98 -1.35 -0.79
C GLU A 35 3.04 -2.39 0.34
N LEU A 36 2.57 -1.99 1.53
CA LEU A 36 2.49 -2.80 2.74
C LEU A 36 1.34 -2.34 3.64
N ASP A 37 0.88 -3.24 4.52
CA ASP A 37 -0.27 -3.03 5.39
C ASP A 37 0.17 -2.92 6.86
N LEU A 38 -0.43 -1.99 7.63
CA LEU A 38 -0.06 -1.72 9.01
C LEU A 38 -1.24 -1.88 9.98
N HIS A 39 -0.99 -2.64 11.05
CA HIS A 39 -1.82 -2.73 12.24
C HIS A 39 -1.01 -2.40 13.51
N LEU A 40 -1.69 -1.97 14.56
CA LEU A 40 -1.07 -1.86 15.88
C LEU A 40 -1.12 -3.20 16.61
N SER A 41 0.04 -3.63 17.15
CA SER A 41 0.10 -4.67 18.18
C SER A 41 -0.46 -4.19 19.51
N LYS A 42 -0.69 -5.10 20.46
CA LYS A 42 -1.15 -4.80 21.81
C LYS A 42 -0.25 -3.79 22.55
N ASP A 43 1.04 -3.82 22.31
CA ASP A 43 2.07 -2.95 22.90
C ASP A 43 2.47 -1.78 22.00
N GLY A 44 1.70 -1.52 20.93
CA GLY A 44 1.79 -0.33 20.10
C GLY A 44 2.82 -0.38 18.97
N ALA A 45 3.41 -1.55 18.66
CA ALA A 45 4.28 -1.69 17.50
C ALA A 45 3.48 -1.69 16.19
N LEU A 46 4.04 -1.11 15.13
CA LEU A 46 3.46 -1.13 13.77
C LEU A 46 3.78 -2.47 13.10
N ALA A 47 2.94 -3.48 13.36
CA ALA A 47 3.06 -4.80 12.76
C ALA A 47 2.62 -4.77 11.29
N VAL A 48 3.40 -5.41 10.41
CA VAL A 48 3.14 -5.43 8.97
C VAL A 48 2.33 -6.67 8.62
N MET A 49 1.02 -6.50 8.43
CA MET A 49 0.07 -7.56 8.10
C MET A 49 -1.22 -6.98 7.51
N HIS A 50 -1.87 -7.72 6.63
CA HIS A 50 -3.11 -7.25 5.99
C HIS A 50 -4.36 -7.46 6.84
N ASP A 51 -4.57 -8.68 7.33
CA ASP A 51 -5.80 -9.04 8.06
C ASP A 51 -5.72 -8.57 9.51
N THR A 52 -6.87 -8.37 10.15
CA THR A 52 -6.95 -8.05 11.58
C THR A 52 -6.52 -9.21 12.48
N ASP A 53 -6.61 -10.45 11.95
CA ASP A 53 -6.24 -11.68 12.61
C ASP A 53 -5.07 -12.36 11.92
N VAL A 54 -4.22 -13.07 12.67
CA VAL A 54 -3.02 -13.71 12.13
C VAL A 54 -3.30 -15.04 11.41
N ASP A 55 -4.52 -15.54 11.45
CA ASP A 55 -4.94 -16.91 11.11
C ASP A 55 -4.64 -17.31 9.66
N ARG A 56 -4.79 -16.40 8.69
CA ARG A 56 -4.69 -16.76 7.26
C ARG A 56 -3.26 -16.95 6.78
N THR A 57 -2.34 -16.15 7.29
CA THR A 57 -0.97 -16.05 6.77
C THR A 57 0.10 -16.53 7.74
N THR A 58 -0.31 -17.01 8.94
CA THR A 58 0.62 -17.54 9.93
C THR A 58 0.15 -18.88 10.48
N ASP A 59 0.99 -19.52 11.29
CA ASP A 59 0.66 -20.71 12.07
C ASP A 59 -0.03 -20.40 13.42
N GLY A 60 -0.30 -19.10 13.69
CA GLY A 60 -1.00 -18.66 14.89
C GLY A 60 -2.50 -18.41 14.68
N THR A 61 -3.18 -17.93 15.74
CA THR A 61 -4.59 -17.59 15.69
C THR A 61 -4.92 -16.34 16.50
N GLY A 62 -5.99 -15.63 16.09
CA GLY A 62 -6.58 -14.50 16.80
C GLY A 62 -6.04 -13.12 16.39
N PRO A 63 -6.58 -12.06 17.01
CA PRO A 63 -6.35 -10.70 16.53
C PRO A 63 -4.95 -10.16 16.87
N ILE A 64 -4.37 -9.40 15.94
CA ILE A 64 -3.08 -8.70 16.09
C ILE A 64 -3.10 -7.79 17.31
N ALA A 65 -4.18 -7.01 17.48
CA ALA A 65 -4.34 -6.06 18.58
C ALA A 65 -4.37 -6.71 19.98
N ALA A 66 -4.54 -8.04 20.07
CA ALA A 66 -4.48 -8.77 21.32
C ALA A 66 -3.09 -9.36 21.63
N LYS A 67 -2.16 -9.27 20.69
CA LYS A 67 -0.80 -9.85 20.77
C LYS A 67 0.25 -8.75 20.91
N THR A 68 1.22 -8.98 21.77
CA THR A 68 2.44 -8.16 21.83
C THR A 68 3.34 -8.44 20.61
N LEU A 69 4.26 -7.53 20.31
CA LEU A 69 5.24 -7.75 19.26
C LEU A 69 6.06 -9.04 19.50
N ALA A 70 6.40 -9.33 20.75
CA ALA A 70 7.12 -10.55 21.10
C ALA A 70 6.32 -11.82 20.70
N GLU A 71 5.00 -11.84 20.98
CA GLU A 71 4.12 -12.95 20.60
C GLU A 71 3.94 -13.04 19.07
N LEU A 72 3.84 -11.91 18.37
CA LEU A 72 3.75 -11.88 16.90
C LEU A 72 5.01 -12.43 16.24
N ARG A 73 6.19 -12.20 16.81
CA ARG A 73 7.48 -12.67 16.28
C ARG A 73 7.73 -14.17 16.42
N GLU A 74 6.95 -14.85 17.27
CA GLU A 74 7.04 -16.32 17.37
C GLU A 74 6.33 -17.03 16.21
N LEU A 75 5.47 -16.31 15.46
CA LEU A 75 4.65 -16.87 14.38
C LEU A 75 5.45 -16.99 13.07
N ASP A 76 5.24 -18.11 12.37
CA ASP A 76 5.70 -18.30 10.98
C ASP A 76 4.71 -17.65 10.02
N ALA A 77 5.16 -16.60 9.33
CA ALA A 77 4.39 -15.87 8.31
C ALA A 77 4.54 -16.48 6.91
N GLY A 78 4.96 -17.74 6.84
CA GLY A 78 5.18 -18.51 5.63
C GLY A 78 6.66 -18.61 5.26
N GLN A 79 7.08 -19.83 4.91
CA GLN A 79 8.47 -20.16 4.51
C GLN A 79 9.54 -19.78 5.55
N GLY A 80 9.20 -19.77 6.84
CA GLY A 80 10.10 -19.40 7.93
C GLY A 80 10.27 -17.88 8.12
N GLU A 81 9.51 -17.06 7.37
CA GLU A 81 9.47 -15.62 7.59
C GLU A 81 8.70 -15.28 8.86
N ARG A 82 9.00 -14.11 9.43
CA ARG A 82 8.30 -13.58 10.60
C ARG A 82 7.44 -12.38 10.21
N ILE A 83 6.48 -12.01 11.05
CA ILE A 83 5.75 -10.75 10.91
C ILE A 83 6.73 -9.62 11.22
N PRO A 84 7.08 -8.75 10.24
CA PRO A 84 7.98 -7.64 10.49
C PRO A 84 7.24 -6.47 11.15
N VAL A 85 8.00 -5.54 11.73
CA VAL A 85 7.53 -4.19 12.04
C VAL A 85 7.95 -3.22 10.95
N PHE A 86 7.28 -2.08 10.87
CA PHE A 86 7.53 -1.08 9.84
C PHE A 86 8.98 -0.61 9.80
N GLU A 87 9.62 -0.45 10.95
CA GLU A 87 11.01 -0.03 11.08
C GLU A 87 11.98 -1.05 10.45
N GLU A 88 11.70 -2.34 10.56
CA GLU A 88 12.51 -3.40 9.92
C GLU A 88 12.39 -3.34 8.39
N VAL A 89 11.19 -3.00 7.87
CA VAL A 89 11.02 -2.78 6.42
C VAL A 89 11.82 -1.57 5.95
N LEU A 90 11.81 -0.46 6.71
CA LEU A 90 12.60 0.73 6.40
C LEU A 90 14.10 0.44 6.30
N GLU A 91 14.60 -0.51 7.10
CA GLU A 91 16.00 -0.93 7.11
C GLU A 91 16.32 -1.96 6.01
N ALA A 92 15.36 -2.82 5.65
CA ALA A 92 15.56 -3.89 4.68
C ALA A 92 15.57 -3.41 3.23
N VAL A 93 14.84 -2.34 2.89
CA VAL A 93 14.72 -1.80 1.53
C VAL A 93 14.95 -0.30 1.50
N SER A 94 15.41 0.21 0.37
CA SER A 94 15.60 1.65 0.11
C SER A 94 14.48 2.26 -0.74
N SER A 95 13.68 1.45 -1.38
CA SER A 95 12.57 1.84 -2.26
C SER A 95 11.55 2.74 -1.57
N PRO A 96 10.85 3.62 -2.31
CA PRO A 96 9.65 4.28 -1.81
C PRO A 96 8.61 3.29 -1.31
N LEU A 97 7.92 3.63 -0.22
CA LEU A 97 6.90 2.78 0.41
C LEU A 97 5.53 3.45 0.33
N GLN A 98 4.49 2.64 0.10
CA GLN A 98 3.10 3.01 0.33
C GLN A 98 2.58 2.20 1.50
N ALA A 99 2.42 2.86 2.66
CA ALA A 99 1.99 2.23 3.91
C ALA A 99 0.49 2.38 4.09
N GLU A 100 -0.27 1.28 3.99
CA GLU A 100 -1.70 1.28 4.24
C GLU A 100 -2.00 1.18 5.73
N ILE A 101 -2.71 2.17 6.26
CA ILE A 101 -3.28 2.13 7.60
C ILE A 101 -4.59 1.35 7.56
N LYS A 102 -4.61 0.18 8.19
CA LYS A 102 -5.81 -0.66 8.34
C LYS A 102 -6.70 -0.22 9.49
N ASP A 103 -6.12 0.43 10.50
CA ASP A 103 -6.81 0.95 11.69
C ASP A 103 -6.43 2.42 11.89
N VAL A 104 -7.41 3.29 12.08
CA VAL A 104 -7.21 4.73 12.35
C VAL A 104 -6.28 4.97 13.55
N ALA A 105 -6.28 4.06 14.54
CA ALA A 105 -5.39 4.14 15.69
C ALA A 105 -3.89 4.07 15.31
N ALA A 106 -3.54 3.39 14.22
CA ALA A 106 -2.16 3.30 13.72
C ALA A 106 -1.65 4.61 13.12
N ALA A 107 -2.55 5.54 12.76
CA ALA A 107 -2.17 6.81 12.10
C ALA A 107 -1.17 7.63 12.92
N ARG A 108 -1.36 7.71 14.24
CA ARG A 108 -0.49 8.49 15.12
C ARG A 108 0.89 7.86 15.26
N ALA A 109 0.95 6.55 15.49
CA ALA A 109 2.22 5.83 15.59
C ALA A 109 3.04 5.94 14.29
N LEU A 110 2.37 5.80 13.14
CA LEU A 110 3.03 5.96 11.84
C LEU A 110 3.50 7.42 11.61
N ALA A 111 2.69 8.41 12.01
CA ALA A 111 3.07 9.82 11.93
C ALA A 111 4.33 10.12 12.75
N ASP A 112 4.46 9.55 13.95
CA ASP A 112 5.63 9.73 14.81
C ASP A 112 6.88 9.15 14.12
N VAL A 113 6.82 7.92 13.60
CA VAL A 113 7.94 7.30 12.87
C VAL A 113 8.33 8.11 11.63
N ILE A 114 7.35 8.60 10.83
CA ILE A 114 7.62 9.40 9.62
C ILE A 114 8.36 10.70 10.00
N ARG A 115 7.95 11.37 11.07
CA ARG A 115 8.58 12.63 11.52
C ARG A 115 9.97 12.38 12.10
N GLU A 116 10.10 11.41 13.00
CA GLU A 116 11.36 11.12 13.71
C GLU A 116 12.46 10.65 12.75
N ARG A 117 12.08 9.91 11.69
CA ARG A 117 13.03 9.39 10.68
C ARG A 117 13.08 10.23 9.39
N GLU A 118 12.39 11.38 9.34
CA GLU A 118 12.37 12.31 8.18
C GLU A 118 11.94 11.66 6.87
N LEU A 119 10.87 10.84 6.89
CA LEU A 119 10.48 9.97 5.78
C LEU A 119 9.46 10.59 4.81
N VAL A 120 9.11 11.88 4.93
CA VAL A 120 8.10 12.56 4.09
C VAL A 120 8.31 12.38 2.59
N GLY A 121 9.55 12.28 2.13
CA GLY A 121 9.89 12.06 0.71
C GLY A 121 9.88 10.60 0.27
N ARG A 122 9.88 9.65 1.22
CA ARG A 122 10.02 8.21 0.98
C ARG A 122 8.73 7.42 1.21
N VAL A 123 7.87 7.89 2.10
CA VAL A 123 6.64 7.18 2.49
C VAL A 123 5.42 7.94 1.99
N GLU A 124 4.52 7.23 1.29
CA GLU A 124 3.13 7.63 1.08
C GLU A 124 2.26 6.84 2.05
N VAL A 125 1.22 7.47 2.58
CA VAL A 125 0.29 6.80 3.50
C VAL A 125 -1.06 6.61 2.84
N SER A 126 -1.56 5.39 2.82
CA SER A 126 -2.84 5.04 2.22
C SER A 126 -3.82 4.49 3.24
N SER A 127 -5.12 4.66 3.00
CA SER A 127 -6.18 4.03 3.79
C SER A 127 -7.49 3.97 3.03
N PHE A 128 -8.34 3.01 3.41
CA PHE A 128 -9.78 3.00 3.06
C PHE A 128 -10.61 3.96 3.91
N HIS A 129 -10.06 4.45 5.02
CA HIS A 129 -10.72 5.34 5.99
C HIS A 129 -10.35 6.79 5.72
N ASP A 130 -11.33 7.60 5.33
CA ASP A 130 -11.16 9.03 5.06
C ASP A 130 -10.55 9.76 6.29
N GLU A 131 -10.95 9.33 7.50
CA GLU A 131 -10.45 9.87 8.78
C GLU A 131 -8.95 9.61 8.96
N ALA A 132 -8.46 8.43 8.58
CA ALA A 132 -7.04 8.10 8.68
C ALA A 132 -6.21 8.94 7.71
N VAL A 133 -6.69 9.12 6.47
CA VAL A 133 -6.06 9.99 5.46
C VAL A 133 -5.99 11.42 5.96
N THR A 134 -7.09 11.95 6.49
CA THR A 134 -7.18 13.31 7.04
C THR A 134 -6.24 13.49 8.23
N GLU A 135 -6.21 12.54 9.17
CA GLU A 135 -5.39 12.62 10.37
C GLU A 135 -3.89 12.61 10.03
N ILE A 136 -3.46 11.75 9.11
CA ILE A 136 -2.07 11.73 8.64
C ILE A 136 -1.69 13.03 7.94
N ALA A 137 -2.52 13.55 7.04
CA ALA A 137 -2.25 14.82 6.38
C ALA A 137 -2.09 15.98 7.38
N ARG A 138 -2.86 15.94 8.47
CA ARG A 138 -2.77 16.93 9.57
C ARG A 138 -1.52 16.74 10.44
N LEU A 139 -1.16 15.48 10.78
CA LEU A 139 -0.05 15.18 11.69
C LEU A 139 1.31 15.33 11.03
N VAL A 140 1.40 15.09 9.72
CA VAL A 140 2.66 15.11 8.95
C VAL A 140 2.48 16.01 7.71
N PRO A 141 2.56 17.34 7.86
CA PRO A 141 2.46 18.24 6.72
C PRO A 141 3.50 17.91 5.64
N GLY A 142 3.04 17.79 4.39
CA GLY A 142 3.87 17.47 3.24
C GLY A 142 4.00 15.97 2.91
N VAL A 143 3.53 15.07 3.77
CA VAL A 143 3.41 13.64 3.40
C VAL A 143 2.34 13.48 2.33
N ARG A 144 2.61 12.64 1.33
CA ARG A 144 1.58 12.30 0.34
C ARG A 144 0.65 11.25 0.91
N THR A 145 -0.65 11.45 0.69
CA THR A 145 -1.70 10.55 1.15
C THR A 145 -2.51 10.02 -0.01
N VAL A 146 -3.03 8.81 0.16
CA VAL A 146 -3.77 8.05 -0.83
C VAL A 146 -5.10 7.59 -0.23
N LEU A 147 -6.22 7.95 -0.85
CA LEU A 147 -7.51 7.37 -0.49
C LEU A 147 -7.75 6.10 -1.33
N ILE A 148 -8.00 4.98 -0.66
CA ILE A 148 -8.30 3.71 -1.31
C ILE A 148 -9.81 3.49 -1.36
N ALA A 149 -10.33 3.01 -2.48
CA ALA A 149 -11.72 2.59 -2.58
C ALA A 149 -11.89 1.32 -3.43
N SER A 150 -12.57 0.30 -2.85
CA SER A 150 -12.97 -0.91 -3.57
C SER A 150 -14.29 -0.74 -4.31
N ARG A 151 -15.19 0.09 -3.75
CA ARG A 151 -16.46 0.53 -4.32
C ARG A 151 -16.62 2.01 -4.02
N TRP A 152 -17.21 2.76 -4.93
CA TRP A 152 -17.41 4.19 -4.78
C TRP A 152 -18.66 4.68 -5.50
N GLY A 153 -19.15 5.85 -5.05
CA GLY A 153 -20.16 6.66 -5.73
C GLY A 153 -19.52 7.77 -6.58
N ALA A 154 -20.35 8.65 -7.13
CA ALA A 154 -19.91 9.82 -7.88
C ALA A 154 -19.09 10.82 -7.04
N ASP A 155 -19.14 10.69 -5.70
CA ASP A 155 -18.51 11.56 -4.71
C ASP A 155 -17.06 11.19 -4.36
N VAL A 156 -16.48 10.13 -4.96
CA VAL A 156 -15.15 9.62 -4.55
C VAL A 156 -14.04 10.63 -4.73
N VAL A 157 -14.10 11.44 -5.78
CA VAL A 157 -13.13 12.52 -6.04
C VAL A 157 -13.25 13.61 -4.99
N ASP A 158 -14.47 14.01 -4.64
CA ASP A 158 -14.71 15.02 -3.61
C ASP A 158 -14.27 14.54 -2.22
N ARG A 159 -14.50 13.26 -1.89
CA ARG A 159 -14.01 12.63 -0.66
C ARG A 159 -12.49 12.66 -0.58
N ALA A 160 -11.80 12.30 -1.66
CA ALA A 160 -10.33 12.32 -1.69
C ALA A 160 -9.79 13.73 -1.45
N LYS A 161 -10.39 14.74 -2.10
CA LYS A 161 -10.03 16.15 -1.88
C LYS A 161 -10.29 16.61 -0.45
N ALA A 162 -11.46 16.29 0.09
CA ALA A 162 -11.83 16.65 1.47
C ALA A 162 -10.90 16.00 2.50
N ALA A 163 -10.45 14.78 2.26
CA ALA A 163 -9.47 14.08 3.10
C ALA A 163 -8.02 14.58 2.90
N GLY A 164 -7.76 15.43 1.91
CA GLY A 164 -6.42 15.92 1.59
C GLY A 164 -5.55 14.90 0.85
N ALA A 165 -6.15 13.90 0.19
CA ALA A 165 -5.42 12.92 -0.59
C ALA A 165 -4.79 13.55 -1.84
N ALA A 166 -3.60 13.09 -2.20
CA ALA A 166 -2.93 13.42 -3.46
C ALA A 166 -3.20 12.37 -4.55
N THR A 167 -3.66 11.19 -4.16
CA THR A 167 -3.87 10.03 -5.04
C THR A 167 -5.14 9.28 -4.65
N LEU A 168 -5.86 8.79 -5.66
CA LEU A 168 -6.92 7.79 -5.53
C LEU A 168 -6.39 6.42 -5.94
N ALA A 169 -6.50 5.41 -5.06
CA ALA A 169 -6.23 4.01 -5.40
C ALA A 169 -7.57 3.28 -5.58
N LEU A 170 -7.90 2.89 -6.81
CA LEU A 170 -9.21 2.39 -7.18
C LEU A 170 -9.14 0.97 -7.76
N ASN A 171 -10.17 0.15 -7.46
CA ASN A 171 -10.26 -1.20 -7.97
C ASN A 171 -10.37 -1.20 -9.50
N ILE A 172 -9.38 -1.79 -10.20
CA ILE A 172 -9.27 -1.80 -11.67
C ILE A 172 -10.52 -2.35 -12.37
N ARG A 173 -11.23 -3.29 -11.74
CA ARG A 173 -12.44 -3.92 -12.33
C ARG A 173 -13.64 -2.99 -12.39
N ARG A 174 -13.58 -1.84 -11.72
CA ARG A 174 -14.67 -0.86 -11.61
C ARG A 174 -14.29 0.51 -12.17
N LEU A 175 -13.04 0.70 -12.56
CA LEU A 175 -12.53 1.94 -13.12
C LEU A 175 -13.22 2.28 -14.45
N THR A 176 -13.59 3.54 -14.61
CA THR A 176 -14.09 4.12 -15.84
C THR A 176 -13.23 5.31 -16.23
N LEU A 177 -13.20 5.65 -17.51
CA LEU A 177 -12.49 6.83 -18.00
C LEU A 177 -13.01 8.11 -17.31
N GLU A 178 -14.31 8.22 -17.09
CA GLU A 178 -14.96 9.37 -16.46
C GLU A 178 -14.38 9.68 -15.07
N VAL A 179 -14.25 8.69 -14.18
CA VAL A 179 -13.71 8.93 -12.83
C VAL A 179 -12.23 9.31 -12.87
N VAL A 180 -11.47 8.76 -13.83
CA VAL A 180 -10.05 9.10 -14.01
C VAL A 180 -9.91 10.54 -14.49
N GLU A 181 -10.70 10.95 -15.48
CA GLU A 181 -10.71 12.33 -16.00
C GLU A 181 -11.14 13.34 -14.92
N GLN A 182 -12.16 13.02 -14.12
CA GLN A 182 -12.56 13.84 -12.98
C GLN A 182 -11.44 13.99 -11.94
N ALA A 183 -10.78 12.90 -11.58
CA ALA A 183 -9.65 12.93 -10.64
C ALA A 183 -8.48 13.78 -11.18
N HIS A 184 -8.12 13.60 -12.45
CA HIS A 184 -7.05 14.39 -13.07
C HIS A 184 -7.41 15.89 -13.19
N ALA A 185 -8.67 16.23 -13.48
CA ALA A 185 -9.14 17.62 -13.50
C ALA A 185 -8.95 18.30 -12.14
N GLU A 186 -9.03 17.54 -11.06
CA GLU A 186 -8.79 18.00 -9.69
C GLU A 186 -7.34 17.80 -9.22
N SER A 187 -6.42 17.50 -10.14
CA SER A 187 -4.99 17.27 -9.88
C SER A 187 -4.68 16.04 -8.98
N LEU A 188 -5.62 15.13 -8.83
CA LEU A 188 -5.39 13.85 -8.16
C LEU A 188 -4.75 12.85 -9.13
N LYS A 189 -3.80 12.05 -8.65
CA LYS A 189 -3.34 10.86 -9.37
C LYS A 189 -4.30 9.71 -9.19
N VAL A 190 -4.30 8.77 -10.14
CA VAL A 190 -5.11 7.55 -10.05
C VAL A 190 -4.24 6.30 -10.23
N ILE A 191 -4.27 5.42 -9.23
CA ILE A 191 -3.59 4.10 -9.24
C ILE A 191 -4.65 3.00 -9.28
N GLY A 192 -4.49 2.05 -10.19
CA GLY A 192 -5.37 0.87 -10.28
C GLY A 192 -4.87 -0.31 -9.44
N TRP A 193 -5.74 -0.95 -8.66
CA TRP A 193 -5.40 -2.16 -7.92
C TRP A 193 -6.46 -3.28 -8.09
N VAL A 194 -6.15 -4.54 -8.19
CA VAL A 194 -4.83 -5.13 -8.40
C VAL A 194 -4.69 -5.46 -9.87
N VAL A 195 -3.55 -5.13 -10.49
CA VAL A 195 -3.30 -5.35 -11.93
C VAL A 195 -2.33 -6.52 -12.08
N ASN A 196 -2.86 -7.72 -12.34
CA ASN A 196 -2.11 -8.97 -12.36
C ASN A 196 -2.04 -9.63 -13.75
N THR A 197 -2.66 -9.03 -14.76
CA THR A 197 -2.65 -9.55 -16.12
C THR A 197 -2.28 -8.48 -17.13
N GLN A 198 -1.81 -8.92 -18.31
CA GLN A 198 -1.49 -8.01 -19.41
C GLN A 198 -2.74 -7.24 -19.90
N ASP A 199 -3.91 -7.88 -19.86
CA ASP A 199 -5.16 -7.23 -20.23
C ASP A 199 -5.51 -6.10 -19.25
N GLN A 200 -5.37 -6.35 -17.95
CA GLN A 200 -5.56 -5.32 -16.93
C GLN A 200 -4.53 -4.19 -17.06
N LEU A 201 -3.26 -4.50 -17.39
CA LEU A 201 -2.25 -3.47 -17.62
C LEU A 201 -2.57 -2.63 -18.86
N ARG A 202 -3.04 -3.28 -19.96
CA ARG A 202 -3.52 -2.56 -21.15
C ARG A 202 -4.70 -1.64 -20.81
N LEU A 203 -5.65 -2.14 -20.03
CA LEU A 203 -6.78 -1.33 -19.56
C LEU A 203 -6.33 -0.15 -18.72
N ALA A 204 -5.44 -0.37 -17.74
CA ALA A 204 -4.90 0.71 -16.90
C ALA A 204 -4.25 1.82 -17.72
N ARG A 205 -3.48 1.46 -18.75
CA ARG A 205 -2.84 2.42 -19.66
C ARG A 205 -3.86 3.10 -20.58
N ALA A 206 -4.86 2.37 -21.07
CA ALA A 206 -5.91 2.93 -21.93
C ALA A 206 -6.79 3.93 -21.17
N LEU A 207 -7.00 3.72 -19.87
CA LEU A 207 -7.68 4.64 -18.97
C LEU A 207 -6.78 5.80 -18.49
N ASN A 208 -5.52 5.85 -18.95
CA ASN A 208 -4.54 6.88 -18.57
C ASN A 208 -4.27 6.94 -17.07
N LEU A 209 -4.17 5.78 -16.40
CA LEU A 209 -3.80 5.74 -14.98
C LEU A 209 -2.33 6.17 -14.78
N ASP A 210 -2.03 6.73 -13.62
CA ASP A 210 -0.68 7.12 -13.23
C ASP A 210 0.18 5.92 -12.76
N GLY A 211 -0.48 4.81 -12.39
CA GLY A 211 0.22 3.60 -11.96
C GLY A 211 -0.72 2.45 -11.64
N ALA A 212 -0.12 1.36 -11.18
CA ALA A 212 -0.83 0.16 -10.76
C ALA A 212 -0.11 -0.58 -9.64
N THR A 213 -0.89 -1.16 -8.73
CA THR A 213 -0.43 -2.11 -7.73
C THR A 213 -0.58 -3.52 -8.27
N THR A 214 0.44 -4.37 -8.13
CA THR A 214 0.49 -5.73 -8.68
C THR A 214 1.09 -6.73 -7.71
N ASP A 215 0.58 -7.98 -7.75
CA ASP A 215 1.13 -9.11 -7.00
C ASP A 215 2.39 -9.70 -7.68
N PHE A 216 2.60 -9.41 -8.97
CA PHE A 216 3.60 -10.07 -9.80
C PHE A 216 4.60 -9.09 -10.41
N PRO A 217 5.91 -9.27 -10.16
CA PRO A 217 6.95 -8.38 -10.68
C PRO A 217 7.07 -8.41 -12.22
N GLU A 218 6.61 -9.48 -12.89
CA GLU A 218 6.64 -9.63 -14.34
C GLU A 218 5.75 -8.64 -15.07
N ILE A 219 4.71 -8.11 -14.43
CA ILE A 219 3.79 -7.11 -15.02
C ILE A 219 4.56 -5.87 -15.48
N ARG A 220 5.64 -5.50 -14.79
CA ARG A 220 6.50 -4.38 -15.19
C ARG A 220 7.27 -4.63 -16.50
N ARG A 221 7.70 -5.87 -16.76
CA ARG A 221 8.66 -6.21 -17.83
C ARG A 221 8.10 -6.17 -19.23
N THR A 222 6.80 -6.20 -19.41
CA THR A 222 6.16 -6.33 -20.73
C THR A 222 5.91 -4.98 -21.43
N GLY A 223 6.72 -3.98 -21.16
CA GLY A 223 6.72 -2.69 -21.88
C GLY A 223 7.47 -2.65 -23.22
N ARG A 224 8.06 -3.76 -23.68
CA ARG A 224 8.60 -3.86 -25.04
C ARG A 224 7.68 -4.77 -25.88
N PHE A 225 6.73 -4.17 -26.57
CA PHE A 225 6.19 -4.78 -27.77
C PHE A 225 7.29 -4.75 -28.83
N THR A 226 7.97 -5.87 -29.07
CA THR A 226 8.57 -6.10 -30.38
C THR A 226 7.41 -6.33 -31.32
N ALA A 227 7.26 -5.42 -32.28
CA ALA A 227 6.35 -5.55 -33.43
C ALA A 227 6.69 -6.79 -34.24
#